data_bb51cba2d5eb520ae48f1021409ac444
#
_entry.id   bb51cba2d5eb520ae48f1021409ac444
#
_cell.length_a   1.000
_cell.length_b   1.000
_cell.length_c   1.000
_cell.angle_alpha   90.00
_cell.angle_beta   90.00
_cell.angle_gamma   90.00
#
_symmetry.space_group_name_H-M   'P 1'
#
loop_
_entity.id
_entity.type
_entity.pdbx_description
1 polymer ?
#
loop_
_entity_poly.entity_id
_entity_poly.type
_entity_poly.pdbx_seq_one_letter_code
_entity_poly.pdbx_strand_id
1 'polypeptide(L)'
;MAGLNFAAGIAQALYHGKLFHIDLNGQRGIKYDQDLVFAHGDLYNAFALVDLLENGGPAGGPAYDGPRHFDYKPSRTEDVDGVWASAAANMRNYLLLKERATAFRADPDVQEALSAARVPELAVPTLSDGETYDDLLADRSAFEDFDPEPYFGGRGFGFVALQQLATEHLLGAR
;
A
#
# COMPACT_ATOMS: atom_id res chain seq x y z
N MET A 1 -9.48 -11.77 5.12
CA MET A 1 -9.86 -10.71 4.16
C MET A 1 -10.34 -11.35 2.86
N ALA A 2 -11.38 -10.83 2.25
CA ALA A 2 -12.02 -11.41 1.08
C ALA A 2 -11.28 -11.06 -0.25
N GLY A 3 -9.99 -11.35 -0.35
CA GLY A 3 -9.21 -11.13 -1.57
C GLY A 3 -8.88 -9.67 -1.90
N LEU A 4 -9.05 -8.74 -0.96
CA LEU A 4 -8.65 -7.35 -1.14
C LEU A 4 -7.15 -7.18 -0.85
N ASN A 5 -6.46 -6.40 -1.67
CA ASN A 5 -5.09 -6.01 -1.41
C ASN A 5 -5.05 -5.05 -0.21
N PHE A 6 -4.33 -5.44 0.85
CA PHE A 6 -4.28 -4.65 2.07
C PHE A 6 -3.56 -3.29 1.87
N ALA A 7 -2.53 -3.24 1.02
CA ALA A 7 -1.84 -1.98 0.74
C ALA A 7 -2.77 -0.97 0.06
N ALA A 8 -3.69 -1.42 -0.82
CA ALA A 8 -4.69 -0.55 -1.43
C ALA A 8 -5.68 0.01 -0.40
N GLY A 9 -6.13 -0.81 0.57
CA GLY A 9 -6.99 -0.34 1.66
C GLY A 9 -6.30 0.69 2.56
N ILE A 10 -5.03 0.46 2.89
CA ILE A 10 -4.22 1.38 3.69
C ILE A 10 -3.94 2.67 2.91
N ALA A 11 -3.67 2.59 1.60
CA ALA A 11 -3.48 3.75 0.74
C ALA A 11 -4.72 4.66 0.74
N GLN A 12 -5.91 4.07 0.71
CA GLN A 12 -7.17 4.80 0.79
C GLN A 12 -7.34 5.51 2.15
N ALA A 13 -7.04 4.83 3.24
CA ALA A 13 -7.08 5.42 4.58
C ALA A 13 -6.07 6.57 4.71
N LEU A 14 -4.86 6.40 4.19
CA LEU A 14 -3.81 7.42 4.19
C LEU A 14 -4.22 8.64 3.35
N TYR A 15 -4.74 8.41 2.15
CA TYR A 15 -5.22 9.48 1.25
C TYR A 15 -6.28 10.36 1.91
N HIS A 16 -7.19 9.76 2.66
CA HIS A 16 -8.25 10.48 3.38
C HIS A 16 -7.84 10.99 4.76
N GLY A 17 -6.57 10.88 5.17
CA GLY A 17 -6.11 11.27 6.50
C GLY A 17 -6.76 10.48 7.65
N LYS A 18 -7.14 9.23 7.38
CA LYS A 18 -7.81 8.34 8.33
C LYS A 18 -6.93 7.19 8.83
N LEU A 19 -5.65 7.19 8.50
CA LEU A 19 -4.69 6.22 9.03
C LEU A 19 -4.07 6.80 10.31
N PHE A 20 -4.56 6.37 11.46
CA PHE A 20 -4.11 6.90 12.76
C PHE A 20 -3.03 6.04 13.41
N HIS A 21 -2.99 4.76 13.05
CA HIS A 21 -2.12 3.75 13.65
C HIS A 21 -2.03 2.55 12.70
N ILE A 22 -0.91 1.85 12.71
CA ILE A 22 -0.76 0.62 11.94
C ILE A 22 0.00 -0.43 12.76
N ASP A 23 -0.54 -1.64 12.80
CA ASP A 23 0.14 -2.84 13.25
C ASP A 23 0.62 -3.64 12.04
N LEU A 24 1.87 -4.07 12.10
CA LEU A 24 2.57 -4.74 11.03
C LEU A 24 2.87 -6.18 11.43
N ASN A 25 2.40 -7.11 10.65
CA ASN A 25 2.71 -8.53 10.80
C ASN A 25 2.89 -9.21 9.44
N GLY A 26 3.28 -10.47 9.44
CA GLY A 26 3.30 -11.33 8.27
C GLY A 26 2.08 -12.24 8.24
N GLN A 27 1.60 -12.55 7.05
CA GLN A 27 0.43 -13.39 6.84
C GLN A 27 0.63 -14.31 5.63
N ARG A 28 0.18 -15.55 5.73
CA ARG A 28 0.14 -16.51 4.61
C ARG A 28 -1.30 -16.92 4.35
N GLY A 29 -1.80 -16.55 3.18
CA GLY A 29 -3.19 -16.78 2.81
C GLY A 29 -4.16 -15.87 3.56
N ILE A 30 -5.45 -16.24 3.53
CA ILE A 30 -6.55 -15.37 3.96
C ILE A 30 -7.22 -15.83 5.27
N LYS A 31 -6.71 -16.90 5.88
CA LYS A 31 -7.39 -17.56 6.97
C LYS A 31 -6.64 -17.35 8.29
N TYR A 32 -7.35 -16.87 9.28
CA TYR A 32 -6.86 -16.52 10.61
C TYR A 32 -5.87 -15.33 10.62
N ASP A 33 -5.79 -14.71 11.75
CA ASP A 33 -4.74 -13.76 12.09
C ASP A 33 -3.52 -14.55 12.58
N GLN A 34 -2.49 -14.62 11.74
CA GLN A 34 -1.35 -15.51 11.99
C GLN A 34 -0.23 -14.82 12.75
N ASP A 35 -0.17 -13.50 12.72
CA ASP A 35 0.81 -12.66 13.39
C ASP A 35 2.25 -13.15 13.19
N LEU A 36 2.59 -13.52 11.95
CA LEU A 36 3.94 -13.94 11.60
C LEU A 36 4.89 -12.72 11.63
N VAL A 37 6.18 -12.99 11.65
CA VAL A 37 7.20 -11.96 11.48
C VAL A 37 6.91 -11.16 10.20
N PHE A 38 6.96 -9.83 10.32
CA PHE A 38 6.69 -8.92 9.20
C PHE A 38 7.50 -9.28 7.94
N ALA A 39 6.86 -9.23 6.80
CA ALA A 39 7.36 -9.67 5.50
C ALA A 39 7.53 -11.20 5.33
N HIS A 40 7.27 -12.02 6.36
CA HIS A 40 7.20 -13.47 6.20
C HIS A 40 5.85 -13.89 5.64
N GLY A 41 5.82 -14.23 4.36
CA GLY A 41 4.59 -14.66 3.69
C GLY A 41 4.38 -13.95 2.36
N ASP A 42 4.17 -12.66 2.37
CA ASP A 42 3.97 -11.85 1.16
C ASP A 42 4.96 -10.69 1.14
N LEU A 43 6.16 -10.96 0.65
CA LEU A 43 7.26 -9.99 0.60
C LEU A 43 6.95 -8.83 -0.34
N TYR A 44 6.30 -9.08 -1.48
CA TYR A 44 5.98 -8.04 -2.45
C TYR A 44 5.01 -7.01 -1.88
N ASN A 45 3.92 -7.47 -1.29
CA ASN A 45 2.95 -6.55 -0.68
C ASN A 45 3.49 -5.89 0.60
N ALA A 46 4.37 -6.54 1.35
CA ALA A 46 5.09 -5.90 2.46
C ALA A 46 5.99 -4.76 1.96
N PHE A 47 6.69 -4.95 0.84
CA PHE A 47 7.47 -3.89 0.19
C PHE A 47 6.57 -2.73 -0.28
N ALA A 48 5.48 -3.05 -0.99
CA ALA A 48 4.54 -2.03 -1.47
C ALA A 48 3.94 -1.22 -0.30
N LEU A 49 3.67 -1.87 0.83
CA LEU A 49 3.21 -1.19 2.04
C LEU A 49 4.28 -0.28 2.62
N VAL A 50 5.52 -0.75 2.76
CA VAL A 50 6.62 0.09 3.27
C VAL A 50 6.88 1.28 2.35
N ASP A 51 6.90 1.07 1.03
CA ASP A 51 7.04 2.16 0.06
C ASP A 51 5.92 3.20 0.23
N LEU A 52 4.67 2.76 0.38
CA LEU A 52 3.53 3.64 0.63
C LEU A 52 3.68 4.44 1.93
N LEU A 53 4.07 3.78 3.02
CA LEU A 53 4.20 4.44 4.33
C LEU A 53 5.36 5.44 4.38
N GLU A 54 6.47 5.14 3.70
CA GLU A 54 7.66 5.98 3.74
C GLU A 54 7.67 7.09 2.68
N ASN A 55 7.05 6.84 1.52
CA ASN A 55 7.13 7.74 0.37
C ASN A 55 5.77 8.31 -0.09
N GLY A 56 4.68 7.86 0.50
CA GLY A 56 3.34 8.22 0.04
C GLY A 56 2.90 7.47 -1.21
N GLY A 57 1.67 7.72 -1.64
CA GLY A 57 1.10 7.06 -2.80
C GLY A 57 1.73 7.49 -4.13
N PRO A 58 1.62 6.66 -5.19
CA PRO A 58 2.16 6.98 -6.51
C PRO A 58 1.51 8.22 -7.15
N ALA A 59 0.29 8.54 -6.77
CA ALA A 59 -0.42 9.73 -7.24
C ALA A 59 0.02 11.03 -6.53
N GLY A 60 0.96 10.96 -5.62
CA GLY A 60 1.28 12.00 -4.66
C GLY A 60 0.40 11.86 -3.41
N GLY A 61 0.84 12.37 -2.32
CA GLY A 61 0.19 12.26 -1.02
C GLY A 61 1.25 12.20 0.06
N PRO A 62 0.90 12.50 1.30
CA PRO A 62 1.86 12.51 2.38
C PRO A 62 2.36 11.09 2.67
N ALA A 63 3.63 10.99 3.04
CA ALA A 63 4.12 9.82 3.75
C ALA A 63 3.38 9.70 5.10
N TYR A 64 3.32 8.48 5.62
CA TYR A 64 2.71 8.26 6.92
C TYR A 64 3.68 8.63 8.04
N ASP A 65 3.27 9.51 8.94
CA ASP A 65 4.05 10.01 10.08
C ASP A 65 3.60 9.44 11.44
N GLY A 66 2.55 8.62 11.44
CA GLY A 66 2.00 8.01 12.65
C GLY A 66 2.79 6.81 13.19
N PRO A 67 2.36 6.28 14.34
CA PRO A 67 3.02 5.15 14.99
C PRO A 67 2.89 3.86 14.18
N ARG A 68 3.98 3.08 14.17
CA ARG A 68 4.09 1.74 13.57
C ARG A 68 4.45 0.75 14.65
N HIS A 69 3.66 -0.28 14.81
CA HIS A 69 3.93 -1.36 15.74
C HIS A 69 4.07 -2.69 15.00
N PHE A 70 4.62 -3.68 15.66
CA PHE A 70 4.68 -5.04 15.16
C PHE A 70 3.82 -5.94 16.03
N ASP A 71 2.76 -6.49 15.44
CA ASP A 71 1.90 -7.47 16.07
C ASP A 71 2.41 -8.87 15.72
N TYR A 72 3.33 -9.35 16.51
CA TYR A 72 3.95 -10.67 16.34
C TYR A 72 3.55 -11.62 17.45
N LYS A 73 3.12 -12.81 17.06
CA LYS A 73 2.79 -13.88 18.00
C LYS A 73 3.86 -14.98 17.92
N PRO A 74 4.67 -15.15 18.98
CA PRO A 74 5.62 -16.25 19.05
C PRO A 74 4.93 -17.61 18.97
N SER A 75 5.58 -18.57 18.32
CA SER A 75 5.07 -19.95 18.36
C SER A 75 5.14 -20.50 19.80
N ARG A 76 4.25 -21.43 20.12
CA ARG A 76 4.22 -22.02 21.48
C ARG A 76 5.48 -22.82 21.82
N THR A 77 6.27 -23.18 20.83
CA THR A 77 7.51 -23.95 20.96
C THR A 77 8.75 -23.06 20.95
N GLU A 78 8.58 -21.75 20.84
CA GLU A 78 9.69 -20.81 20.80
C GLU A 78 10.21 -20.54 22.21
N ASP A 79 11.52 -20.51 22.36
CA ASP A 79 12.16 -20.13 23.62
C ASP A 79 12.35 -18.60 23.70
N VAL A 80 12.89 -18.12 24.81
CA VAL A 80 13.06 -16.69 25.07
C VAL A 80 13.98 -16.04 24.02
N ASP A 81 15.03 -16.73 23.61
CA ASP A 81 15.99 -16.21 22.63
C ASP A 81 15.34 -16.12 21.25
N GLY A 82 14.54 -17.10 20.88
CA GLY A 82 13.75 -17.10 19.64
C GLY A 82 12.72 -15.97 19.61
N VAL A 83 12.05 -15.67 20.72
CA VAL A 83 11.13 -14.53 20.83
C VAL A 83 11.84 -13.22 20.53
N TRP A 84 13.00 -12.97 21.13
CA TRP A 84 13.79 -11.75 20.89
C TRP A 84 14.35 -11.70 19.48
N ALA A 85 14.82 -12.84 18.95
CA ALA A 85 15.30 -12.90 17.57
C ALA A 85 14.18 -12.54 16.56
N SER A 86 12.97 -13.03 16.80
CA SER A 86 11.80 -12.73 15.97
C SER A 86 11.36 -11.28 16.09
N ALA A 87 11.39 -10.70 17.29
CA ALA A 87 11.13 -9.28 17.49
C ALA A 87 12.15 -8.41 16.72
N ALA A 88 13.43 -8.76 16.82
CA ALA A 88 14.48 -8.08 16.04
C ALA A 88 14.29 -8.25 14.52
N ALA A 89 13.84 -9.43 14.07
CA ALA A 89 13.58 -9.70 12.67
C ALA A 89 12.46 -8.82 12.09
N ASN A 90 11.38 -8.55 12.85
CA ASN A 90 10.33 -7.62 12.44
C ASN A 90 10.91 -6.24 12.09
N MET A 91 11.67 -5.66 13.01
CA MET A 91 12.29 -4.34 12.83
C MET A 91 13.30 -4.36 11.66
N ARG A 92 14.13 -5.40 11.60
CA ARG A 92 15.14 -5.54 10.54
C ARG A 92 14.50 -5.64 9.16
N ASN A 93 13.44 -6.43 9.02
CA ASN A 93 12.74 -6.59 7.73
C ASN A 93 12.13 -5.26 7.28
N TYR A 94 11.52 -4.50 8.20
CA TYR A 94 11.01 -3.17 7.87
C TYR A 94 12.14 -2.23 7.38
N LEU A 95 13.26 -2.18 8.08
CA LEU A 95 14.38 -1.31 7.70
C LEU A 95 15.01 -1.70 6.36
N LEU A 96 15.14 -3.01 6.08
CA LEU A 96 15.62 -3.50 4.78
C LEU A 96 14.66 -3.10 3.65
N LEU A 97 13.36 -3.24 3.87
CA LEU A 97 12.37 -2.84 2.88
C LEU A 97 12.30 -1.32 2.71
N LYS A 98 12.50 -0.55 3.76
CA LYS A 98 12.61 0.92 3.69
C LYS A 98 13.83 1.35 2.84
N GLU A 99 14.97 0.71 3.04
CA GLU A 99 16.17 0.96 2.21
C GLU A 99 15.89 0.64 0.72
N ARG A 100 15.24 -0.50 0.45
CA ARG A 100 14.82 -0.88 -0.91
C ARG A 100 13.81 0.10 -1.50
N ALA A 101 12.84 0.57 -0.72
CA ALA A 101 11.86 1.57 -1.16
C ALA A 101 12.53 2.91 -1.50
N THR A 102 13.55 3.30 -0.75
CA THR A 102 14.34 4.50 -1.04
C THR A 102 15.07 4.37 -2.39
N ALA A 103 15.75 3.24 -2.61
CA ALA A 103 16.43 2.98 -3.89
C ALA A 103 15.43 2.90 -5.06
N PHE A 104 14.30 2.23 -4.88
CA PHE A 104 13.23 2.14 -5.85
C PHE A 104 12.72 3.53 -6.27
N ARG A 105 12.43 4.41 -5.31
CA ARG A 105 11.95 5.76 -5.62
C ARG A 105 13.02 6.68 -6.22
N ALA A 106 14.29 6.36 -6.07
CA ALA A 106 15.39 7.10 -6.68
C ALA A 106 15.70 6.64 -8.13
N ASP A 107 15.17 5.50 -8.56
CA ASP A 107 15.40 4.95 -9.90
C ASP A 107 14.63 5.76 -10.97
N PRO A 108 15.31 6.29 -12.01
CA PRO A 108 14.66 7.07 -13.07
C PRO A 108 13.57 6.29 -13.83
N ASP A 109 13.80 4.98 -14.07
CA ASP A 109 12.81 4.15 -14.77
C ASP A 109 11.53 3.99 -13.93
N VAL A 110 11.68 3.94 -12.61
CA VAL A 110 10.54 3.93 -11.68
C VAL A 110 9.79 5.25 -11.72
N GLN A 111 10.49 6.39 -11.75
CA GLN A 111 9.86 7.71 -11.85
C GLN A 111 9.08 7.87 -13.16
N GLU A 112 9.63 7.37 -14.27
CA GLU A 112 8.94 7.34 -15.56
C GLU A 112 7.68 6.47 -15.49
N ALA A 113 7.78 5.24 -14.94
CA ALA A 113 6.66 4.34 -14.78
C ALA A 113 5.57 4.89 -13.85
N LEU A 114 5.94 5.54 -12.74
CA LEU A 114 5.01 6.23 -11.85
C LEU A 114 4.27 7.37 -12.56
N SER A 115 4.98 8.16 -13.36
CA SER A 115 4.39 9.22 -14.16
C SER A 115 3.40 8.69 -15.18
N ALA A 116 3.75 7.60 -15.88
CA ALA A 116 2.90 6.94 -16.85
C ALA A 116 1.65 6.30 -16.22
N ALA A 117 1.79 5.77 -15.00
CA ALA A 117 0.69 5.16 -14.25
C ALA A 117 -0.22 6.20 -13.55
N ARG A 118 0.18 7.46 -13.49
CA ARG A 118 -0.58 8.49 -12.78
C ARG A 118 -1.94 8.72 -13.42
N VAL A 119 -2.98 8.52 -12.62
CA VAL A 119 -4.36 8.82 -13.02
C VAL A 119 -4.61 10.31 -12.83
N PRO A 120 -5.24 11.02 -13.79
CA PRO A 120 -5.71 12.39 -13.57
C PRO A 120 -6.63 12.45 -12.35
N GLU A 121 -6.65 13.60 -11.69
CA GLU A 121 -7.54 13.80 -10.56
C GLU A 121 -9.00 13.63 -11.01
N LEU A 122 -9.68 12.68 -10.40
CA LEU A 122 -11.11 12.47 -10.62
C LEU A 122 -11.86 13.56 -9.86
N ALA A 123 -12.68 14.32 -10.57
CA ALA A 123 -13.70 15.15 -9.94
C ALA A 123 -14.75 14.21 -9.33
N VAL A 124 -14.55 13.82 -8.08
CA VAL A 124 -15.52 13.02 -7.34
C VAL A 124 -16.61 13.95 -6.86
N PRO A 125 -17.91 13.67 -7.11
CA PRO A 125 -19.00 14.43 -6.54
C PRO A 125 -18.87 14.47 -5.01
N THR A 126 -18.85 15.64 -4.43
CA THR A 126 -18.80 15.85 -2.98
C THR A 126 -20.10 16.46 -2.51
N LEU A 127 -20.55 16.03 -1.33
CA LEU A 127 -21.73 16.62 -0.70
C LEU A 127 -21.42 18.08 -0.33
N SER A 128 -22.30 19.01 -0.74
CA SER A 128 -22.30 20.38 -0.28
C SER A 128 -22.93 20.49 1.10
N ASP A 129 -22.72 21.64 1.77
CA ASP A 129 -23.33 21.89 3.08
C ASP A 129 -24.87 21.80 2.98
N GLY A 130 -25.46 20.92 3.75
CA GLY A 130 -26.90 20.69 3.80
C GLY A 130 -27.42 19.64 2.82
N GLU A 131 -26.60 19.11 1.92
CA GLU A 131 -26.96 17.97 1.07
C GLU A 131 -26.82 16.64 1.82
N THR A 132 -27.67 15.70 1.47
CA THR A 132 -27.66 14.34 1.99
C THR A 132 -27.12 13.36 0.94
N TYR A 133 -26.79 12.16 1.39
CA TYR A 133 -26.39 11.07 0.46
C TYR A 133 -27.51 10.73 -0.54
N ASP A 134 -28.78 10.87 -0.15
CA ASP A 134 -29.91 10.63 -1.04
C ASP A 134 -30.01 11.69 -2.15
N ASP A 135 -29.64 12.94 -1.86
CA ASP A 135 -29.53 14.00 -2.87
C ASP A 135 -28.45 13.66 -3.90
N LEU A 136 -27.27 13.19 -3.44
CA LEU A 136 -26.20 12.73 -4.32
C LEU A 136 -26.61 11.55 -5.19
N LEU A 137 -27.40 10.60 -4.65
CA LEU A 137 -27.91 9.47 -5.41
C LEU A 137 -29.02 9.86 -6.40
N ALA A 138 -29.75 10.94 -6.13
CA ALA A 138 -30.79 11.45 -7.03
C ALA A 138 -30.19 12.12 -8.27
N ASP A 139 -29.05 12.78 -8.13
CA ASP A 139 -28.30 13.34 -9.27
C ASP A 139 -27.36 12.27 -9.85
N ARG A 140 -27.86 11.44 -10.74
CA ARG A 140 -27.11 10.37 -11.39
C ARG A 140 -26.27 10.83 -12.58
N SER A 141 -26.42 12.06 -13.03
CA SER A 141 -25.77 12.57 -14.23
C SER A 141 -24.24 12.47 -14.14
N ALA A 142 -23.66 12.77 -12.98
CA ALA A 142 -22.23 12.66 -12.74
C ALA A 142 -21.67 11.24 -12.88
N PHE A 143 -22.53 10.20 -12.77
CA PHE A 143 -22.15 8.79 -12.89
C PHE A 143 -22.51 8.21 -14.25
N GLU A 144 -23.65 8.62 -14.82
CA GLU A 144 -24.17 8.10 -16.09
C GLU A 144 -23.41 8.66 -17.29
N ASP A 145 -22.95 9.91 -17.20
CA ASP A 145 -22.16 10.58 -18.24
C ASP A 145 -20.62 10.45 -18.02
N PHE A 146 -20.20 9.65 -17.04
CA PHE A 146 -18.78 9.47 -16.76
C PHE A 146 -18.09 8.68 -17.88
N ASP A 147 -17.13 9.33 -18.57
CA ASP A 147 -16.24 8.66 -19.51
C ASP A 147 -14.97 8.18 -18.78
N PRO A 148 -14.77 6.86 -18.62
CA PRO A 148 -13.61 6.33 -17.95
C PRO A 148 -12.32 6.37 -18.79
N GLU A 149 -12.42 6.52 -20.10
CA GLU A 149 -11.27 6.40 -21.02
C GLU A 149 -10.13 7.37 -20.70
N PRO A 150 -10.37 8.68 -20.43
CA PRO A 150 -9.31 9.63 -20.08
C PRO A 150 -8.56 9.27 -18.79
N TYR A 151 -9.19 8.49 -17.90
CA TYR A 151 -8.65 8.12 -16.59
C TYR A 151 -7.94 6.76 -16.59
N PHE A 152 -8.47 5.79 -17.32
CA PHE A 152 -8.05 4.40 -17.26
C PHE A 152 -7.56 3.83 -18.59
N GLY A 153 -7.84 4.49 -19.71
CA GLY A 153 -7.47 4.02 -21.03
C GLY A 153 -5.96 3.87 -21.20
N GLY A 154 -5.53 2.74 -21.73
CA GLY A 154 -4.13 2.47 -22.08
C GLY A 154 -3.14 2.34 -20.91
N ARG A 155 -3.57 2.41 -19.66
CA ARG A 155 -2.68 2.49 -18.48
C ARG A 155 -2.24 1.15 -17.91
N GLY A 156 -2.84 0.04 -18.33
CA GLY A 156 -2.52 -1.30 -17.82
C GLY A 156 -1.03 -1.65 -17.93
N PHE A 157 -0.39 -1.26 -19.02
CA PHE A 157 1.03 -1.50 -19.22
C PHE A 157 1.92 -0.73 -18.22
N GLY A 158 1.55 0.50 -17.86
CA GLY A 158 2.28 1.29 -16.86
C GLY A 158 2.31 0.62 -15.50
N PHE A 159 1.20 0.01 -15.07
CA PHE A 159 1.16 -0.74 -13.82
C PHE A 159 2.00 -2.01 -13.87
N VAL A 160 1.99 -2.75 -14.99
CA VAL A 160 2.83 -3.94 -15.16
C VAL A 160 4.31 -3.58 -15.12
N ALA A 161 4.72 -2.51 -15.80
CA ALA A 161 6.10 -2.03 -15.78
C ALA A 161 6.54 -1.66 -14.35
N LEU A 162 5.70 -0.94 -13.60
CA LEU A 162 5.99 -0.57 -12.22
C LEU A 162 6.12 -1.80 -11.30
N GLN A 163 5.26 -2.79 -11.46
CA GLN A 163 5.33 -4.04 -10.70
C GLN A 163 6.60 -4.84 -11.03
N GLN A 164 7.02 -4.86 -12.29
CA GLN A 164 8.25 -5.51 -12.70
C GLN A 164 9.48 -4.83 -12.09
N LEU A 165 9.56 -3.50 -12.15
CA LEU A 165 10.63 -2.72 -11.53
C LEU A 165 10.71 -2.97 -10.01
N ALA A 166 9.57 -3.01 -9.32
CA ALA A 166 9.51 -3.33 -7.90
C ALA A 166 10.06 -4.74 -7.61
N THR A 167 9.75 -5.70 -8.47
CA THR A 167 10.27 -7.07 -8.36
C THR A 167 11.79 -7.10 -8.56
N GLU A 168 12.32 -6.38 -9.54
CA GLU A 168 13.77 -6.29 -9.81
C GLU A 168 14.52 -5.67 -8.63
N HIS A 169 14.00 -4.61 -8.02
CA HIS A 169 14.56 -4.02 -6.81
C HIS A 169 14.56 -4.99 -5.62
N LEU A 170 13.46 -5.74 -5.44
CA LEU A 170 13.39 -6.75 -4.38
C LEU A 170 14.38 -7.89 -4.57
N LEU A 171 14.62 -8.31 -5.82
CA LEU A 171 15.58 -9.36 -6.15
C LEU A 171 17.03 -8.85 -6.14
N GLY A 172 17.27 -7.56 -6.01
CA GLY A 172 18.60 -6.97 -6.07
C GLY A 172 19.21 -6.96 -7.48
N ALA A 173 18.35 -6.97 -8.50
CA ALA A 173 18.76 -6.85 -9.90
C ALA A 173 18.97 -5.39 -10.32
N ARG A 174 18.57 -4.46 -9.45
CA ARG A 174 18.74 -3.02 -9.55
C ARG A 174 19.23 -2.42 -8.25
#